data_448d78cf04c73f5dddd01a1af48730c8
#
_entry.id   448d78cf04c73f5dddd01a1af48730c8
#
_cell.length_a   1.000
_cell.length_b   1.000
_cell.length_c   1.000
_cell.angle_alpha   90.00
_cell.angle_beta   90.00
_cell.angle_gamma   90.00
#
_symmetry.space_group_name_H-M   'P 1'
#
loop_
_entity.id
_entity.type
_entity.pdbx_description
1 polymer ?
#
loop_
_entity_poly.entity_id
_entity_poly.type
_entity_poly.pdbx_seq_one_letter_code
_entity_poly.pdbx_strand_id
1 'polypeptide(L)'
;MLPMVIDTLKAMVKNTLGIEQIEKTNDYYLALENREFDKLVLKSSDNLADLSEGEALMKKILEPYKGKFVLLDIWGTWCSPCKEAFSHSTEEYARLKDYDIQYLYLANKSPQTSWENVIKEYNVSGPNVAHYNLPEEQQAAIERHLNVHSWPTYKLFNRDGDLLDLSVSAFDLEGLADLLEQMK
;
A
#
# COMPACT_ATOMS: atom_id res chain seq x y z
N MET A 1 -16.76 -11.64 -20.33
CA MET A 1 -17.38 -12.79 -19.60
C MET A 1 -18.38 -12.34 -18.53
N LEU A 2 -18.13 -11.29 -17.76
CA LEU A 2 -19.08 -10.75 -16.74
C LEU A 2 -20.44 -10.29 -17.30
N PRO A 3 -20.56 -9.54 -18.42
CA PRO A 3 -21.86 -9.09 -18.91
C PRO A 3 -22.86 -10.22 -19.19
N MET A 4 -22.42 -11.31 -19.81
CA MET A 4 -23.26 -12.47 -20.05
C MET A 4 -23.77 -13.15 -18.79
N VAL A 5 -22.97 -13.18 -17.73
CA VAL A 5 -23.36 -13.75 -16.43
C VAL A 5 -24.45 -12.90 -15.78
N ILE A 6 -24.32 -11.57 -15.86
CA ILE A 6 -25.30 -10.62 -15.31
C ILE A 6 -26.64 -10.74 -16.02
N ASP A 7 -26.65 -10.82 -17.36
CA ASP A 7 -27.89 -10.99 -18.13
C ASP A 7 -28.58 -12.31 -17.80
N THR A 8 -27.82 -13.38 -17.59
CA THR A 8 -28.37 -14.69 -17.16
C THR A 8 -28.95 -14.59 -15.75
N LEU A 9 -28.24 -13.92 -14.82
CA LEU A 9 -28.71 -13.72 -13.45
C LEU A 9 -30.00 -12.87 -13.41
N LYS A 10 -30.09 -11.80 -14.21
CA LYS A 10 -31.30 -10.98 -14.35
C LYS A 10 -32.50 -11.80 -14.80
N ALA A 11 -32.29 -12.73 -15.71
CA ALA A 11 -33.37 -13.64 -16.20
C ALA A 11 -33.83 -14.66 -15.13
N MET A 12 -32.98 -15.00 -14.18
CA MET A 12 -33.23 -16.01 -13.14
C MET A 12 -33.73 -15.44 -11.81
N VAL A 13 -33.35 -14.18 -11.48
CA VAL A 13 -33.66 -13.55 -10.20
C VAL A 13 -34.89 -12.65 -10.31
N LYS A 14 -35.94 -12.98 -9.57
CA LYS A 14 -37.18 -12.18 -9.51
C LYS A 14 -37.13 -11.03 -8.49
N ASN A 15 -36.01 -10.85 -7.80
CA ASN A 15 -35.84 -9.82 -6.77
C ASN A 15 -35.12 -8.60 -7.35
N THR A 16 -35.85 -7.52 -7.58
CA THR A 16 -35.34 -6.25 -8.15
C THR A 16 -34.20 -5.65 -7.32
N LEU A 17 -34.27 -5.69 -5.97
CA LEU A 17 -33.22 -5.15 -5.09
C LEU A 17 -31.91 -5.93 -5.23
N GLY A 18 -31.97 -7.24 -5.39
CA GLY A 18 -30.78 -8.06 -5.62
C GLY A 18 -30.12 -7.78 -6.96
N ILE A 19 -30.92 -7.53 -8.00
CA ILE A 19 -30.41 -7.16 -9.34
C ILE A 19 -29.72 -5.80 -9.30
N GLU A 20 -30.35 -4.80 -8.71
CA GLU A 20 -29.76 -3.46 -8.55
C GLU A 20 -28.43 -3.49 -7.80
N GLN A 21 -28.31 -4.32 -6.76
CA GLN A 21 -27.06 -4.47 -6.02
C GLN A 21 -25.97 -5.13 -6.87
N ILE A 22 -26.32 -6.15 -7.65
CA ILE A 22 -25.39 -6.81 -8.57
C ILE A 22 -24.90 -5.82 -9.65
N GLU A 23 -25.79 -5.02 -10.22
CA GLU A 23 -25.44 -3.98 -11.21
C GLU A 23 -24.49 -2.96 -10.62
N LYS A 24 -24.82 -2.37 -9.47
CA LYS A 24 -23.96 -1.41 -8.77
C LYS A 24 -22.58 -1.98 -8.47
N THR A 25 -22.53 -3.22 -8.02
CA THR A 25 -21.25 -3.91 -7.74
C THR A 25 -20.45 -4.12 -9.02
N ASN A 26 -21.11 -4.55 -10.10
CA ASN A 26 -20.43 -4.70 -11.40
C ASN A 26 -19.93 -3.37 -11.96
N ASP A 27 -20.72 -2.32 -11.91
CA ASP A 27 -20.35 -0.99 -12.39
C ASP A 27 -19.17 -0.43 -11.58
N TYR A 28 -19.16 -0.67 -10.27
CA TYR A 28 -18.04 -0.34 -9.42
C TYR A 28 -16.74 -1.04 -9.85
N TYR A 29 -16.77 -2.36 -10.06
CA TYR A 29 -15.58 -3.11 -10.49
C TYR A 29 -15.14 -2.75 -11.92
N LEU A 30 -16.07 -2.48 -12.84
CA LEU A 30 -15.74 -2.00 -14.18
C LEU A 30 -15.09 -0.60 -14.13
N ALA A 31 -15.59 0.29 -13.29
CA ALA A 31 -14.99 1.60 -13.06
C ALA A 31 -13.58 1.48 -12.47
N LEU A 32 -13.37 0.53 -11.54
CA LEU A 32 -12.09 0.25 -10.94
C LEU A 32 -11.09 -0.33 -11.95
N GLU A 33 -11.51 -1.29 -12.79
CA GLU A 33 -10.68 -1.85 -13.86
C GLU A 33 -10.21 -0.78 -14.85
N ASN A 34 -11.10 0.18 -15.19
CA ASN A 34 -10.81 1.26 -16.12
C ASN A 34 -10.14 2.47 -15.48
N ARG A 35 -9.97 2.50 -14.15
CA ARG A 35 -9.26 3.57 -13.46
C ARG A 35 -7.78 3.54 -13.84
N GLU A 36 -7.34 4.60 -14.47
CA GLU A 36 -5.91 4.82 -14.70
C GLU A 36 -5.22 5.17 -13.39
N PHE A 37 -4.04 4.63 -13.17
CA PHE A 37 -3.14 5.03 -12.11
C PHE A 37 -1.70 4.97 -12.61
N ASP A 38 -0.83 5.74 -11.99
CA ASP A 38 0.57 5.78 -12.36
C ASP A 38 1.26 4.45 -11.96
N LYS A 39 1.48 3.58 -12.94
CA LYS A 39 2.17 2.30 -12.73
C LYS A 39 3.64 2.45 -12.33
N LEU A 40 4.23 3.64 -12.45
CA LEU A 40 5.60 3.89 -12.01
C LEU A 40 5.76 3.76 -10.48
N VAL A 41 4.64 3.84 -9.74
CA VAL A 41 4.66 3.58 -8.29
C VAL A 41 4.90 2.11 -7.97
N LEU A 42 4.59 1.18 -8.89
CA LEU A 42 4.84 -0.25 -8.72
C LEU A 42 6.30 -0.55 -9.05
N LYS A 43 7.03 -1.09 -8.08
CA LYS A 43 8.46 -1.37 -8.22
C LYS A 43 8.70 -2.84 -8.52
N SER A 44 9.62 -3.11 -9.47
CA SER A 44 10.12 -4.46 -9.69
C SER A 44 11.00 -4.91 -8.52
N SER A 45 10.96 -6.21 -8.22
CA SER A 45 11.84 -6.88 -7.28
C SER A 45 13.04 -7.57 -7.94
N ASP A 46 13.24 -7.39 -9.25
CA ASP A 46 14.30 -8.09 -10.00
C ASP A 46 15.70 -7.82 -9.45
N ASN A 47 15.96 -6.59 -9.01
CA ASN A 47 17.23 -6.18 -8.40
C ASN A 47 17.41 -6.68 -6.95
N LEU A 48 16.44 -7.39 -6.41
CA LEU A 48 16.44 -7.99 -5.08
C LEU A 48 16.54 -9.53 -5.12
N ALA A 49 16.54 -10.13 -6.32
CA ALA A 49 16.39 -11.58 -6.50
C ALA A 49 17.47 -12.41 -5.75
N ASP A 50 18.69 -11.89 -5.64
CA ASP A 50 19.81 -12.57 -4.99
C ASP A 50 19.90 -12.30 -3.47
N LEU A 51 18.95 -11.52 -2.91
CA LEU A 51 18.93 -11.15 -1.49
C LEU A 51 17.89 -11.96 -0.73
N SER A 52 18.28 -12.48 0.44
CA SER A 52 17.41 -13.25 1.34
C SER A 52 17.33 -12.68 2.76
N GLU A 53 18.33 -11.87 3.16
CA GLU A 53 18.40 -11.30 4.50
C GLU A 53 17.60 -9.99 4.58
N GLY A 54 16.75 -9.84 5.61
CA GLY A 54 15.86 -8.70 5.77
C GLY A 54 16.58 -7.35 5.80
N GLU A 55 17.73 -7.28 6.47
CA GLU A 55 18.56 -6.07 6.53
C GLU A 55 19.09 -5.70 5.14
N ALA A 56 19.64 -6.67 4.40
CA ALA A 56 20.17 -6.44 3.06
C ALA A 56 19.08 -6.01 2.07
N LEU A 57 17.90 -6.62 2.16
CA LEU A 57 16.72 -6.27 1.37
C LEU A 57 16.28 -4.84 1.67
N MET A 58 16.11 -4.46 2.96
CA MET A 58 15.71 -3.11 3.35
C MET A 58 16.74 -2.08 2.89
N LYS A 59 18.03 -2.35 3.11
CA LYS A 59 19.10 -1.46 2.65
C LYS A 59 19.04 -1.21 1.14
N LYS A 60 18.76 -2.26 0.35
CA LYS A 60 18.66 -2.14 -1.10
C LYS A 60 17.40 -1.41 -1.56
N ILE A 61 16.26 -1.65 -0.88
CA ILE A 61 15.00 -0.97 -1.14
C ILE A 61 15.08 0.53 -0.81
N LEU A 62 15.79 0.88 0.27
CA LEU A 62 15.93 2.28 0.73
C LEU A 62 16.98 3.08 -0.06
N GLU A 63 17.91 2.40 -0.76
CA GLU A 63 19.02 3.05 -1.48
C GLU A 63 18.59 4.20 -2.40
N PRO A 64 17.51 4.10 -3.20
CA PRO A 64 17.05 5.18 -4.08
C PRO A 64 16.48 6.40 -3.36
N TYR A 65 16.18 6.26 -2.07
CA TYR A 65 15.48 7.28 -1.28
C TYR A 65 16.38 7.98 -0.24
N LYS A 66 17.71 7.78 -0.32
CA LYS A 66 18.66 8.49 0.53
C LYS A 66 18.49 9.99 0.41
N GLY A 67 18.57 10.68 1.53
CA GLY A 67 18.33 12.11 1.64
C GLY A 67 16.88 12.49 1.96
N LYS A 68 15.94 11.51 1.94
CA LYS A 68 14.55 11.69 2.31
C LYS A 68 14.21 10.93 3.59
N PHE A 69 13.20 11.38 4.31
CA PHE A 69 12.51 10.50 5.26
C PHE A 69 11.76 9.42 4.49
N VAL A 70 11.75 8.19 4.98
CA VAL A 70 10.94 7.11 4.39
C VAL A 70 9.93 6.64 5.41
N LEU A 71 8.66 6.86 5.13
CA LEU A 71 7.55 6.28 5.88
C LEU A 71 7.18 4.95 5.22
N LEU A 72 7.54 3.87 5.90
CA LEU A 72 7.24 2.50 5.48
C LEU A 72 5.92 2.05 6.08
N ASP A 73 5.01 1.57 5.24
CA ASP A 73 3.80 0.86 5.62
C ASP A 73 3.86 -0.60 5.17
N ILE A 74 3.77 -1.52 6.11
CA ILE A 74 3.68 -2.96 5.86
C ILE A 74 2.21 -3.38 6.02
N TRP A 75 1.62 -3.83 4.92
CA TRP A 75 0.19 -4.06 4.79
C TRP A 75 -0.16 -5.35 4.05
N GLY A 76 -1.42 -5.64 3.85
CA GLY A 76 -1.86 -6.77 3.03
C GLY A 76 -3.26 -6.56 2.45
N THR A 77 -3.54 -7.16 1.29
CA THR A 77 -4.85 -7.06 0.63
C THR A 77 -6.00 -7.66 1.44
N TRP A 78 -5.69 -8.52 2.37
CA TRP A 78 -6.59 -9.18 3.33
C TRP A 78 -6.81 -8.36 4.61
N CYS A 79 -6.04 -7.31 4.84
CA CYS A 79 -6.01 -6.52 6.07
C CYS A 79 -7.02 -5.36 6.01
N SER A 80 -8.15 -5.48 6.70
CA SER A 80 -9.17 -4.43 6.75
C SER A 80 -8.71 -3.12 7.39
N PRO A 81 -7.97 -3.13 8.54
CA PRO A 81 -7.42 -1.89 9.09
C PRO A 81 -6.43 -1.18 8.17
N CYS A 82 -5.69 -1.93 7.33
CA CYS A 82 -4.79 -1.34 6.33
C CYS A 82 -5.58 -0.57 5.25
N LYS A 83 -6.69 -1.13 4.80
CA LYS A 83 -7.58 -0.48 3.83
C LYS A 83 -8.24 0.77 4.41
N GLU A 84 -8.60 0.73 5.69
CA GLU A 84 -9.09 1.91 6.41
C GLU A 84 -8.02 3.01 6.43
N ALA A 85 -6.78 2.69 6.78
CA ALA A 85 -5.67 3.64 6.71
C ALA A 85 -5.50 4.22 5.30
N PHE A 86 -5.60 3.40 4.26
CA PHE A 86 -5.51 3.85 2.86
C PHE A 86 -6.61 4.83 2.46
N SER A 87 -7.80 4.74 3.06
CA SER A 87 -8.87 5.71 2.78
C SER A 87 -8.50 7.15 3.20
N HIS A 88 -7.52 7.30 4.08
CA HIS A 88 -6.98 8.58 4.55
C HIS A 88 -5.65 8.99 3.87
N SER A 89 -5.12 8.22 2.93
CA SER A 89 -3.82 8.48 2.30
C SER A 89 -3.72 9.86 1.64
N THR A 90 -4.79 10.33 1.03
CA THR A 90 -4.82 11.68 0.41
C THR A 90 -4.65 12.79 1.45
N GLU A 91 -5.26 12.65 2.63
CA GLU A 91 -5.13 13.58 3.74
C GLU A 91 -3.70 13.52 4.33
N GLU A 92 -3.16 12.32 4.50
CA GLU A 92 -1.78 12.10 4.94
C GLU A 92 -0.78 12.79 4.01
N TYR A 93 -0.88 12.56 2.70
CA TYR A 93 0.01 13.19 1.72
C TYR A 93 -0.11 14.70 1.72
N ALA A 94 -1.32 15.24 1.85
CA ALA A 94 -1.55 16.69 1.90
C ALA A 94 -0.97 17.30 3.19
N ARG A 95 -1.12 16.63 4.33
CA ARG A 95 -0.63 17.10 5.63
C ARG A 95 0.88 17.07 5.72
N LEU A 96 1.52 16.07 5.13
CA LEU A 96 2.96 15.83 5.24
C LEU A 96 3.77 16.32 4.02
N LYS A 97 3.15 17.03 3.08
CA LYS A 97 3.77 17.46 1.80
C LYS A 97 5.05 18.29 1.97
N ASP A 98 5.21 19.02 3.09
CA ASP A 98 6.31 19.94 3.35
C ASP A 98 7.54 19.27 4.02
N TYR A 99 7.48 17.92 4.21
CA TYR A 99 8.53 17.13 4.88
C TYR A 99 9.22 16.23 3.88
N ASP A 100 9.55 16.40 2.78
CA ASP A 100 10.33 15.55 1.83
C ASP A 100 10.33 14.04 2.20
N ILE A 101 9.11 13.48 2.25
CA ILE A 101 8.85 12.09 2.61
C ILE A 101 8.69 11.23 1.36
N GLN A 102 9.33 10.06 1.36
CA GLN A 102 9.00 8.93 0.49
C GLN A 102 8.05 7.99 1.22
N TYR A 103 6.89 7.74 0.65
CA TYR A 103 5.95 6.72 1.12
C TYR A 103 6.30 5.38 0.46
N LEU A 104 6.63 4.41 1.28
CA LEU A 104 7.04 3.08 0.85
C LEU A 104 6.06 2.02 1.39
N TYR A 105 5.48 1.25 0.50
CA TYR A 105 4.48 0.23 0.84
C TYR A 105 5.01 -1.16 0.51
N LEU A 106 5.03 -2.05 1.51
CA LEU A 106 5.39 -3.45 1.34
C LEU A 106 4.18 -4.35 1.58
N ALA A 107 3.78 -5.10 0.55
CA ALA A 107 2.60 -5.96 0.62
C ALA A 107 2.94 -7.35 1.15
N ASN A 108 2.24 -7.77 2.23
CA ASN A 108 2.33 -9.12 2.78
C ASN A 108 1.28 -10.03 2.12
N LYS A 109 1.68 -11.20 1.64
CA LYS A 109 0.81 -12.28 1.13
C LYS A 109 -0.34 -11.78 0.25
N SER A 110 -0.01 -10.92 -0.69
CA SER A 110 -0.98 -10.25 -1.54
C SER A 110 -0.87 -10.74 -2.98
N PRO A 111 -1.90 -11.42 -3.52
CA PRO A 111 -1.91 -11.79 -4.93
C PRO A 111 -1.80 -10.55 -5.83
N GLN A 112 -1.02 -10.65 -6.92
CA GLN A 112 -0.67 -9.51 -7.78
C GLN A 112 -1.90 -8.67 -8.22
N THR A 113 -2.93 -9.33 -8.73
CA THR A 113 -4.15 -8.64 -9.18
C THR A 113 -4.89 -7.95 -8.03
N SER A 114 -4.98 -8.59 -6.86
CA SER A 114 -5.61 -8.00 -5.68
C SER A 114 -4.81 -6.80 -5.15
N TRP A 115 -3.47 -6.90 -5.18
CA TRP A 115 -2.57 -5.84 -4.79
C TRP A 115 -2.76 -4.59 -5.67
N GLU A 116 -2.72 -4.73 -6.99
CA GLU A 116 -2.94 -3.62 -7.92
C GLU A 116 -4.35 -3.03 -7.78
N ASN A 117 -5.37 -3.87 -7.58
CA ASN A 117 -6.75 -3.40 -7.42
C ASN A 117 -6.93 -2.57 -6.15
N VAL A 118 -6.33 -2.96 -5.02
CA VAL A 118 -6.39 -2.17 -3.77
C VAL A 118 -5.69 -0.83 -3.95
N ILE A 119 -4.50 -0.78 -4.56
CA ILE A 119 -3.79 0.47 -4.84
C ILE A 119 -4.66 1.42 -5.68
N LYS A 120 -5.32 0.90 -6.73
CA LYS A 120 -6.25 1.65 -7.58
C LYS A 120 -7.48 2.11 -6.81
N GLU A 121 -8.09 1.22 -6.03
CA GLU A 121 -9.32 1.46 -5.28
C GLU A 121 -9.17 2.64 -4.33
N TYR A 122 -8.08 2.66 -3.57
CA TYR A 122 -7.81 3.69 -2.58
C TYR A 122 -6.97 4.85 -3.12
N ASN A 123 -6.60 4.81 -4.41
CA ASN A 123 -5.75 5.81 -5.06
C ASN A 123 -4.44 6.08 -4.31
N VAL A 124 -3.81 5.02 -3.81
CA VAL A 124 -2.54 5.12 -3.07
C VAL A 124 -1.40 5.28 -4.08
N SER A 125 -1.31 6.46 -4.68
CA SER A 125 -0.36 6.78 -5.76
C SER A 125 0.07 8.24 -5.69
N GLY A 126 1.23 8.55 -6.25
CA GLY A 126 1.77 9.89 -6.28
C GLY A 126 3.28 9.92 -6.55
N PRO A 127 3.88 11.11 -6.70
CA PRO A 127 5.28 11.25 -7.09
C PRO A 127 6.27 10.70 -6.06
N ASN A 128 5.89 10.67 -4.78
CA ASN A 128 6.72 10.16 -3.68
C ASN A 128 6.16 8.83 -3.13
N VAL A 129 5.50 8.03 -3.97
CA VAL A 129 4.91 6.75 -3.57
C VAL A 129 5.62 5.60 -4.29
N ALA A 130 5.92 4.54 -3.56
CA ALA A 130 6.50 3.31 -4.10
C ALA A 130 5.87 2.08 -3.45
N HIS A 131 5.47 1.12 -4.25
CA HIS A 131 4.88 -0.14 -3.81
C HIS A 131 5.74 -1.32 -4.24
N TYR A 132 6.00 -2.22 -3.31
CA TYR A 132 6.60 -3.53 -3.57
C TYR A 132 5.66 -4.65 -3.17
N ASN A 133 5.58 -5.67 -4.02
CA ASN A 133 4.95 -6.95 -3.73
C ASN A 133 6.02 -8.03 -3.90
N LEU A 134 6.74 -8.30 -2.82
CA LEU A 134 7.90 -9.17 -2.82
C LEU A 134 7.49 -10.65 -2.76
N PRO A 135 8.37 -11.57 -3.21
CA PRO A 135 8.23 -12.98 -2.88
C PRO A 135 8.05 -13.19 -1.38
N GLU A 136 7.22 -14.17 -0.99
CA GLU A 136 6.81 -14.38 0.42
C GLU A 136 8.01 -14.54 1.36
N GLU A 137 9.07 -15.22 0.92
CA GLU A 137 10.27 -15.43 1.73
C GLU A 137 11.02 -14.13 2.02
N GLN A 138 11.13 -13.25 1.01
CA GLN A 138 11.78 -11.94 1.15
C GLN A 138 10.95 -11.02 2.03
N GLN A 139 9.63 -10.97 1.82
CA GLN A 139 8.72 -10.19 2.65
C GLN A 139 8.81 -10.65 4.12
N ALA A 140 8.77 -11.96 4.38
CA ALA A 140 8.91 -12.51 5.72
C ALA A 140 10.28 -12.22 6.35
N ALA A 141 11.35 -12.16 5.57
CA ALA A 141 12.67 -11.79 6.07
C ALA A 141 12.72 -10.32 6.53
N ILE A 142 12.12 -9.42 5.76
CA ILE A 142 11.97 -7.99 6.14
C ILE A 142 11.13 -7.86 7.40
N GLU A 143 10.00 -8.54 7.47
CA GLU A 143 9.10 -8.47 8.63
C GLU A 143 9.77 -8.94 9.92
N ARG A 144 10.56 -10.03 9.85
CA ARG A 144 11.38 -10.47 10.99
C ARG A 144 12.43 -9.43 11.38
N HIS A 145 13.14 -8.86 10.41
CA HIS A 145 14.17 -7.84 10.65
C HIS A 145 13.60 -6.59 11.33
N LEU A 146 12.40 -6.15 10.90
CA LEU A 146 11.72 -4.96 11.42
C LEU A 146 10.84 -5.25 12.63
N ASN A 147 10.82 -6.50 13.13
CA ASN A 147 10.03 -6.93 14.27
C ASN A 147 8.53 -6.64 14.09
N VAL A 148 7.98 -7.04 12.92
CA VAL A 148 6.57 -6.85 12.56
C VAL A 148 5.72 -7.96 13.13
N HIS A 149 4.67 -7.60 13.89
CA HIS A 149 3.76 -8.55 14.54
C HIS A 149 2.28 -8.30 14.24
N SER A 150 1.96 -7.20 13.58
CA SER A 150 0.59 -6.80 13.24
C SER A 150 0.55 -6.01 11.94
N TRP A 151 -0.63 -5.84 11.35
CA TRP A 151 -0.86 -5.05 10.15
C TRP A 151 -2.03 -4.08 10.37
N PRO A 152 -1.90 -2.80 9.93
CA PRO A 152 -0.70 -2.21 9.36
C PRO A 152 0.43 -2.06 10.40
N THR A 153 1.69 -2.05 9.93
CA THR A 153 2.84 -1.65 10.73
C THR A 153 3.57 -0.50 10.02
N TYR A 154 3.73 0.61 10.73
CA TYR A 154 4.44 1.79 10.26
C TYR A 154 5.84 1.84 10.86
N LYS A 155 6.81 2.18 10.02
CA LYS A 155 8.21 2.43 10.42
C LYS A 155 8.70 3.70 9.73
N LEU A 156 9.46 4.51 10.46
CA LEU A 156 10.06 5.72 9.92
C LEU A 156 11.57 5.56 9.85
N PHE A 157 12.12 5.84 8.68
CA PHE A 157 13.57 5.90 8.45
C PHE A 157 14.01 7.34 8.25
N ASN A 158 15.18 7.68 8.80
CA ASN A 158 15.80 8.98 8.62
C ASN A 158 16.38 9.13 7.20
N ARG A 159 16.97 10.29 6.93
CA ARG A 159 17.57 10.63 5.62
C ARG A 159 18.79 9.78 5.25
N ASP A 160 19.42 9.15 6.22
CA ASP A 160 20.56 8.24 6.03
C ASP A 160 20.12 6.81 5.78
N GLY A 161 18.83 6.52 6.00
CA GLY A 161 18.23 5.19 5.85
C GLY A 161 18.27 4.37 7.14
N ASP A 162 18.52 5.00 8.29
CA ASP A 162 18.49 4.33 9.59
C ASP A 162 17.06 4.30 10.13
N LEU A 163 16.67 3.15 10.67
CA LEU A 163 15.39 3.00 11.33
C LEU A 163 15.35 3.85 12.62
N LEU A 164 14.35 4.69 12.73
CA LEU A 164 14.08 5.43 13.94
C LEU A 164 13.28 4.56 14.92
N ASP A 165 13.75 4.47 16.17
CA ASP A 165 13.06 3.72 17.23
C ASP A 165 11.90 4.55 17.78
N LEU A 166 10.85 4.67 16.96
CA LEU A 166 9.70 5.52 17.21
C LEU A 166 8.42 4.73 16.99
N SER A 167 7.44 5.00 17.82
CA SER A 167 6.08 4.50 17.61
C SER A 167 5.38 5.41 16.61
N VAL A 168 5.19 4.93 15.39
CA VAL A 168 4.47 5.64 14.33
C VAL A 168 3.16 4.90 14.07
N SER A 169 2.07 5.64 13.95
CA SER A 169 0.74 5.09 13.66
C SER A 169 0.12 5.77 12.46
N ALA A 170 -0.51 4.96 11.59
CA ALA A 170 -1.34 5.45 10.48
C ALA A 170 -2.48 6.36 10.93
N PHE A 171 -2.90 6.23 12.19
CA PHE A 171 -4.05 6.94 12.75
C PHE A 171 -3.66 8.12 13.65
N ASP A 172 -2.35 8.44 13.73
CA ASP A 172 -1.81 9.58 14.48
C ASP A 172 -0.98 10.49 13.56
N LEU A 173 -1.66 11.10 12.63
CA LEU A 173 -1.06 11.99 11.63
C LEU A 173 -0.44 13.26 12.25
N GLU A 174 -1.05 13.81 13.28
CA GLU A 174 -0.53 14.99 13.97
C GLU A 174 0.75 14.65 14.75
N GLY A 175 0.77 13.51 15.48
CA GLY A 175 1.97 13.04 16.16
C GLY A 175 3.13 12.79 15.20
N LEU A 176 2.85 12.24 14.02
CA LEU A 176 3.86 12.06 12.97
C LEU A 176 4.38 13.41 12.43
N ALA A 177 3.49 14.38 12.19
CA ALA A 177 3.87 15.71 11.73
C ALA A 177 4.74 16.43 12.77
N ASP A 178 4.36 16.37 14.04
CA ASP A 178 5.15 16.98 15.15
C ASP A 178 6.54 16.35 15.27
N LEU A 179 6.63 15.03 15.09
CA LEU A 179 7.88 14.30 15.09
C LEU A 179 8.80 14.75 13.94
N LEU A 180 8.26 14.84 12.74
CA LEU A 180 9.01 15.28 11.56
C LEU A 180 9.46 16.75 11.69
N GLU A 181 8.66 17.60 12.31
CA GLU A 181 9.03 19.00 12.57
C GLU A 181 10.23 19.10 13.51
N GLN A 182 10.33 18.23 14.52
CA GLN A 182 11.48 18.17 15.45
C GLN A 182 12.76 17.66 14.79
N MET A 183 12.65 16.97 13.63
CA MET A 183 13.79 16.38 12.90
C MET A 183 14.20 17.18 11.65
N LYS A 184 13.57 18.32 11.41
CA LYS A 184 13.96 19.23 10.33
C LYS A 184 15.30 19.85 10.61
#